data_b4daa41e27c5fd0bef48336f18023503
#
_entry.id   b4daa41e27c5fd0bef48336f18023503
#
_cell.length_a   1.000
_cell.length_b   1.000
_cell.length_c   1.000
_cell.angle_alpha   90.00
_cell.angle_beta   90.00
_cell.angle_gamma   90.00
#
_symmetry.space_group_name_H-M   'P 1'
#
loop_
_entity.id
_entity.type
_entity.pdbx_description
1 polymer ?
#
loop_
_entity_poly.entity_id
_entity_poly.type
_entity_poly.pdbx_seq_one_letter_code
_entity_poly.pdbx_strand_id
1 'polypeptide(L)'
;ATANVTLSQPSTYVNLFKCLISWQAAFNILLLFPFGVYLRYYFKRPWWQVLIFSFGYSLFFELTQISGLYGIYRYPYRYFEVDDLICNTLGGVLGYVCTPLIVFMLPKRDRLDEAAYKRGQIVSEFRRGVAWIIDMVIIMIPVLAAMLLLWHEHIITRKMVLGSVYDVRYVVILSLYIVIVFTLTTKLTRGRTIGKSLVNIRLIDCKDMVINKVPHIKMYKLFIRYFIIYTISVPSLLYAYNFYRMAIELEGVKLWAVTAGCVICILITIYMAFDLLLCLFSSTRNMLYDRITGITHRSDIISRQDNTNLTS
;
A
#
# COMPACT_ATOMS: atom_id res chain seq x y z
N ALA A 1 -37.29 -32.49 6.99
CA ALA A 1 -37.75 -33.56 7.88
C ALA A 1 -38.09 -32.94 9.22
N THR A 2 -39.41 -32.70 9.47
CA THR A 2 -39.92 -32.23 10.78
C THR A 2 -39.76 -33.39 11.76
N ALA A 3 -38.70 -33.36 12.55
CA ALA A 3 -38.54 -34.26 13.69
C ALA A 3 -39.61 -33.90 14.71
N ASN A 4 -40.45 -34.85 15.10
CA ASN A 4 -41.43 -34.72 16.20
C ASN A 4 -40.68 -34.46 17.48
N VAL A 5 -40.64 -33.19 17.91
CA VAL A 5 -39.95 -32.73 19.11
C VAL A 5 -40.84 -33.00 20.30
N THR A 6 -40.65 -34.16 20.96
CA THR A 6 -41.27 -34.46 22.23
C THR A 6 -40.37 -33.95 23.37
N LEU A 7 -40.80 -32.86 24.01
CA LEU A 7 -40.06 -32.17 25.10
C LEU A 7 -39.81 -33.00 26.37
N SER A 8 -40.33 -34.23 26.44
CA SER A 8 -40.22 -35.11 27.59
C SER A 8 -39.02 -36.08 27.57
N GLN A 9 -38.25 -36.12 26.49
CA GLN A 9 -37.12 -37.05 26.38
C GLN A 9 -35.75 -36.31 26.48
N PRO A 10 -34.82 -36.75 27.34
CA PRO A 10 -33.50 -36.15 27.45
C PRO A 10 -32.69 -36.17 26.16
N SER A 11 -32.92 -37.16 25.28
CA SER A 11 -32.30 -37.26 23.96
C SER A 11 -32.70 -36.09 23.03
N THR A 12 -33.90 -35.50 23.24
CA THR A 12 -34.34 -34.34 22.45
C THR A 12 -33.50 -33.11 22.71
N TYR A 13 -33.14 -32.89 23.99
CA TYR A 13 -32.26 -31.76 24.37
C TYR A 13 -30.84 -31.95 23.82
N VAL A 14 -30.31 -33.17 23.82
CA VAL A 14 -29.01 -33.52 23.25
C VAL A 14 -29.02 -33.31 21.71
N ASN A 15 -30.11 -33.69 21.04
CA ASN A 15 -30.23 -33.51 19.61
C ASN A 15 -30.50 -32.04 19.24
N LEU A 16 -31.26 -31.28 20.00
CA LEU A 16 -31.39 -29.83 19.90
C LEU A 16 -30.03 -29.14 20.12
N PHE A 17 -29.27 -29.57 21.13
CA PHE A 17 -27.94 -29.06 21.40
C PHE A 17 -26.96 -29.35 20.25
N LYS A 18 -27.02 -30.56 19.68
CA LYS A 18 -26.25 -30.94 18.48
C LYS A 18 -26.68 -30.19 17.22
N CYS A 19 -27.94 -29.83 17.09
CA CYS A 19 -28.48 -29.07 15.96
C CYS A 19 -28.19 -27.55 16.10
N LEU A 20 -28.23 -27.00 17.32
CA LEU A 20 -27.92 -25.61 17.65
C LEU A 20 -26.41 -25.31 17.57
N ILE A 21 -25.57 -26.31 17.89
CA ILE A 21 -24.13 -26.21 17.70
C ILE A 21 -23.76 -26.91 16.40
N SER A 22 -24.30 -26.40 15.26
CA SER A 22 -23.65 -26.70 14.00
C SER A 22 -22.24 -26.08 14.06
N TRP A 23 -21.25 -26.83 13.64
CA TRP A 23 -19.86 -26.33 13.55
C TRP A 23 -19.82 -25.00 12.82
N GLN A 24 -20.72 -24.77 11.87
CA GLN A 24 -20.87 -23.53 11.12
C GLN A 24 -21.21 -22.35 12.06
N ALA A 25 -22.23 -22.48 12.93
CA ALA A 25 -22.60 -21.44 13.89
C ALA A 25 -21.46 -21.13 14.88
N ALA A 26 -20.77 -22.18 15.36
CA ALA A 26 -19.62 -22.01 16.25
C ALA A 26 -18.46 -21.26 15.56
N PHE A 27 -18.16 -21.60 14.33
CA PHE A 27 -17.12 -20.89 13.56
C PHE A 27 -17.52 -19.45 13.25
N ASN A 28 -18.78 -19.17 12.95
CA ASN A 28 -19.27 -17.81 12.68
C ASN A 28 -19.16 -16.96 13.97
N ILE A 29 -19.54 -17.49 15.13
CA ILE A 29 -19.33 -16.81 16.41
C ILE A 29 -17.84 -16.54 16.64
N LEU A 30 -16.99 -17.53 16.40
CA LEU A 30 -15.55 -17.40 16.63
C LEU A 30 -14.90 -16.41 15.67
N LEU A 31 -15.44 -16.23 14.46
CA LEU A 31 -14.91 -15.35 13.43
C LEU A 31 -14.85 -13.90 13.88
N LEU A 32 -15.93 -13.34 14.45
CA LEU A 32 -15.99 -11.97 14.92
C LEU A 32 -15.67 -11.79 16.41
N PHE A 33 -15.43 -12.86 17.14
CA PHE A 33 -15.00 -12.79 18.54
C PHE A 33 -13.72 -11.96 18.75
N PRO A 34 -12.61 -12.16 18.00
CA PRO A 34 -11.42 -11.34 18.11
C PRO A 34 -11.68 -9.87 17.76
N PHE A 35 -12.59 -9.60 16.83
CA PHE A 35 -12.98 -8.24 16.46
C PHE A 35 -13.63 -7.50 17.63
N GLY A 36 -14.54 -8.16 18.37
CA GLY A 36 -15.16 -7.60 19.57
C GLY A 36 -14.14 -7.30 20.67
N VAL A 37 -13.19 -8.23 20.91
CA VAL A 37 -12.07 -8.03 21.83
C VAL A 37 -11.25 -6.81 21.43
N TYR A 38 -10.91 -6.70 20.15
CA TYR A 38 -10.09 -5.63 19.62
C TYR A 38 -10.77 -4.24 19.75
N LEU A 39 -12.05 -4.15 19.44
CA LEU A 39 -12.82 -2.91 19.57
C LEU A 39 -12.89 -2.43 21.03
N ARG A 40 -13.07 -3.33 21.99
CA ARG A 40 -13.09 -2.98 23.41
C ARG A 40 -11.70 -2.68 23.95
N TYR A 41 -10.75 -3.54 23.71
CA TYR A 41 -9.39 -3.43 24.26
C TYR A 41 -8.61 -2.26 23.68
N TYR A 42 -8.53 -2.19 22.36
CA TYR A 42 -7.69 -1.19 21.68
C TYR A 42 -8.42 0.13 21.47
N PHE A 43 -9.62 0.11 20.91
CA PHE A 43 -10.39 1.33 20.62
C PHE A 43 -11.23 1.82 21.79
N LYS A 44 -11.38 1.07 22.87
CA LYS A 44 -12.19 1.43 24.05
C LYS A 44 -13.64 1.79 23.67
N ARG A 45 -14.23 1.11 22.68
CA ARG A 45 -15.58 1.39 22.21
C ARG A 45 -16.62 0.81 23.17
N PRO A 46 -17.77 1.49 23.39
CA PRO A 46 -18.88 0.98 24.19
C PRO A 46 -19.57 -0.21 23.48
N TRP A 47 -20.29 -1.02 24.24
CA TRP A 47 -20.88 -2.27 23.76
C TRP A 47 -21.82 -2.09 22.55
N TRP A 48 -22.61 -1.01 22.52
CA TRP A 48 -23.55 -0.73 21.44
C TRP A 48 -22.84 -0.41 20.11
N GLN A 49 -21.68 0.24 20.15
CA GLN A 49 -20.86 0.46 18.95
C GLN A 49 -20.25 -0.86 18.45
N VAL A 50 -19.84 -1.74 19.38
CA VAL A 50 -19.33 -3.06 19.01
C VAL A 50 -20.43 -3.88 18.33
N LEU A 51 -21.67 -3.83 18.84
CA LEU A 51 -22.81 -4.47 18.21
C LEU A 51 -23.04 -3.93 16.78
N ILE A 52 -23.10 -2.61 16.61
CA ILE A 52 -23.33 -1.97 15.29
C ILE A 52 -22.20 -2.33 14.32
N PHE A 53 -20.94 -2.25 14.74
CA PHE A 53 -19.81 -2.57 13.88
C PHE A 53 -19.75 -4.05 13.52
N SER A 54 -20.05 -4.94 14.45
CA SER A 54 -20.09 -6.39 14.19
C SER A 54 -21.23 -6.74 13.22
N PHE A 55 -22.40 -6.16 13.43
CA PHE A 55 -23.53 -6.32 12.51
C PHE A 55 -23.20 -5.77 11.12
N GLY A 56 -22.71 -4.54 11.03
CA GLY A 56 -22.36 -3.91 9.76
C GLY A 56 -21.27 -4.68 9.00
N TYR A 57 -20.29 -5.21 9.71
CA TYR A 57 -19.21 -6.01 9.13
C TYR A 57 -19.75 -7.35 8.58
N SER A 58 -20.60 -8.05 9.36
CA SER A 58 -21.24 -9.27 8.92
C SER A 58 -22.15 -9.03 7.71
N LEU A 59 -22.97 -7.98 7.77
CA LEU A 59 -23.86 -7.58 6.65
C LEU A 59 -23.07 -7.26 5.37
N PHE A 60 -21.93 -6.58 5.51
CA PHE A 60 -21.05 -6.29 4.37
C PHE A 60 -20.59 -7.57 3.69
N PHE A 61 -20.19 -8.60 4.44
CA PHE A 61 -19.78 -9.87 3.85
C PHE A 61 -20.94 -10.61 3.20
N GLU A 62 -22.10 -10.66 3.83
CA GLU A 62 -23.30 -11.29 3.26
C GLU A 62 -23.71 -10.63 1.94
N LEU A 63 -23.72 -9.29 1.89
CA LEU A 63 -24.01 -8.54 0.66
C LEU A 63 -22.96 -8.77 -0.42
N THR A 64 -21.68 -8.87 -0.04
CA THR A 64 -20.60 -9.17 -0.97
C THR A 64 -20.75 -10.56 -1.58
N GLN A 65 -21.17 -11.54 -0.78
CA GLN A 65 -21.37 -12.93 -1.22
C GLN A 65 -22.56 -13.06 -2.18
N ILE A 66 -23.72 -12.50 -1.80
CA ILE A 66 -24.95 -12.60 -2.62
C ILE A 66 -24.83 -11.79 -3.92
N SER A 67 -24.06 -10.69 -3.92
CA SER A 67 -23.85 -9.88 -5.13
C SER A 67 -22.87 -10.51 -6.13
N GLY A 68 -22.33 -11.69 -5.84
CA GLY A 68 -21.28 -12.30 -6.66
C GLY A 68 -20.02 -11.40 -6.76
N LEU A 69 -19.55 -10.87 -5.60
CA LEU A 69 -18.47 -9.89 -5.53
C LEU A 69 -18.76 -8.64 -6.39
N TYR A 70 -19.96 -8.07 -6.17
CA TYR A 70 -20.43 -6.86 -6.88
C TYR A 70 -20.45 -7.02 -8.41
N GLY A 71 -20.81 -8.23 -8.89
CA GLY A 71 -20.95 -8.53 -10.32
C GLY A 71 -19.68 -9.04 -11.00
N ILE A 72 -18.59 -9.30 -10.26
CA ILE A 72 -17.40 -9.96 -10.80
C ILE A 72 -17.73 -11.39 -11.20
N TYR A 73 -18.53 -12.08 -10.40
CA TYR A 73 -19.06 -13.42 -10.73
C TYR A 73 -20.46 -13.33 -11.31
N ARG A 74 -20.74 -14.15 -12.33
CA ARG A 74 -22.03 -14.19 -13.03
C ARG A 74 -23.18 -14.66 -12.13
N TYR A 75 -22.88 -15.47 -11.13
CA TYR A 75 -23.83 -16.01 -10.16
C TYR A 75 -23.28 -15.83 -8.75
N PRO A 76 -24.17 -15.61 -7.73
CA PRO A 76 -23.75 -15.62 -6.34
C PRO A 76 -23.19 -17.01 -6.00
N TYR A 77 -22.05 -17.04 -5.33
CA TYR A 77 -21.43 -18.30 -4.93
C TYR A 77 -21.97 -18.82 -3.59
N ARG A 78 -22.71 -17.98 -2.85
CA ARG A 78 -23.39 -18.32 -1.60
C ARG A 78 -24.66 -17.50 -1.44
N TYR A 79 -25.68 -18.08 -0.81
CA TYR A 79 -26.90 -17.38 -0.47
C TYR A 79 -26.71 -16.54 0.79
N PHE A 80 -27.55 -15.50 0.93
CA PHE A 80 -27.61 -14.69 2.14
C PHE A 80 -28.18 -15.52 3.31
N GLU A 81 -27.40 -15.70 4.36
CA GLU A 81 -27.80 -16.49 5.54
C GLU A 81 -27.98 -15.55 6.75
N VAL A 82 -29.23 -15.39 7.21
CA VAL A 82 -29.55 -14.57 8.38
C VAL A 82 -28.90 -15.14 9.65
N ASP A 83 -28.75 -16.46 9.73
CA ASP A 83 -28.10 -17.14 10.84
C ASP A 83 -26.62 -16.75 10.95
N ASP A 84 -25.94 -16.59 9.84
CA ASP A 84 -24.54 -16.13 9.81
C ASP A 84 -24.44 -14.68 10.31
N LEU A 85 -25.41 -13.81 9.91
CA LEU A 85 -25.46 -12.44 10.39
C LEU A 85 -25.65 -12.38 11.92
N ILE A 86 -26.53 -13.20 12.48
CA ILE A 86 -26.78 -13.27 13.91
C ILE A 86 -25.58 -13.84 14.66
N CYS A 87 -25.04 -14.98 14.21
CA CYS A 87 -23.92 -15.66 14.87
C CYS A 87 -22.65 -14.82 14.86
N ASN A 88 -22.33 -14.17 13.74
CA ASN A 88 -21.19 -13.28 13.64
C ASN A 88 -21.35 -12.08 14.59
N THR A 89 -22.53 -11.46 14.61
CA THR A 89 -22.80 -10.31 15.49
C THR A 89 -22.69 -10.70 16.97
N LEU A 90 -23.27 -11.87 17.35
CA LEU A 90 -23.14 -12.42 18.68
C LEU A 90 -21.67 -12.69 19.04
N GLY A 91 -20.89 -13.20 18.10
CA GLY A 91 -19.45 -13.41 18.26
C GLY A 91 -18.73 -12.13 18.67
N GLY A 92 -18.99 -11.02 17.98
CA GLY A 92 -18.43 -9.70 18.32
C GLY A 92 -18.83 -9.23 19.73
N VAL A 93 -20.12 -9.40 20.10
CA VAL A 93 -20.60 -9.03 21.44
C VAL A 93 -19.99 -9.94 22.51
N LEU A 94 -19.90 -11.25 22.28
CA LEU A 94 -19.24 -12.17 23.21
C LEU A 94 -17.75 -11.82 23.37
N GLY A 95 -17.05 -11.49 22.30
CA GLY A 95 -15.68 -10.99 22.34
C GLY A 95 -15.56 -9.74 23.21
N TYR A 96 -16.51 -8.81 23.10
CA TYR A 96 -16.58 -7.64 23.98
C TYR A 96 -16.73 -8.06 25.46
N VAL A 97 -17.69 -8.92 25.76
CA VAL A 97 -17.95 -9.36 27.15
C VAL A 97 -16.74 -10.09 27.74
N CYS A 98 -16.12 -10.98 26.97
CA CYS A 98 -14.98 -11.78 27.41
C CYS A 98 -13.64 -11.01 27.44
N THR A 99 -13.59 -9.78 26.92
CA THR A 99 -12.37 -8.96 26.91
C THR A 99 -11.68 -8.86 28.28
N PRO A 100 -12.37 -8.64 29.43
CA PRO A 100 -11.70 -8.54 30.75
C PRO A 100 -10.94 -9.81 31.14
N LEU A 101 -11.42 -10.98 30.68
CA LEU A 101 -10.78 -12.28 30.94
C LEU A 101 -9.53 -12.50 30.09
N ILE A 102 -9.39 -11.77 28.99
CA ILE A 102 -8.30 -11.95 28.01
C ILE A 102 -7.23 -10.86 28.16
N VAL A 103 -7.61 -9.68 28.68
CA VAL A 103 -6.73 -8.50 28.77
C VAL A 103 -5.43 -8.77 29.54
N PHE A 104 -5.45 -9.69 30.53
CA PHE A 104 -4.22 -10.03 31.26
C PHE A 104 -3.16 -10.70 30.38
N MET A 105 -3.57 -11.35 29.27
CA MET A 105 -2.68 -11.97 28.29
C MET A 105 -2.17 -10.97 27.23
N LEU A 106 -2.80 -9.81 27.14
CA LEU A 106 -2.47 -8.81 26.12
C LEU A 106 -1.48 -7.76 26.68
N PRO A 107 -0.53 -7.29 25.84
CA PRO A 107 0.40 -6.24 26.26
C PRO A 107 -0.35 -4.94 26.53
N LYS A 108 0.08 -4.13 27.51
CA LYS A 108 -0.54 -2.83 27.80
C LYS A 108 -0.53 -1.95 26.55
N ARG A 109 -1.65 -1.26 26.28
CA ARG A 109 -1.82 -0.37 25.11
C ARG A 109 -0.69 0.67 25.00
N ASP A 110 -0.29 1.29 26.12
CA ASP A 110 0.76 2.30 26.12
C ASP A 110 2.10 1.75 25.65
N ARG A 111 2.41 0.48 25.97
CA ARG A 111 3.60 -0.21 25.44
C ARG A 111 3.49 -0.49 23.94
N LEU A 112 2.28 -0.82 23.45
CA LEU A 112 2.05 -1.03 22.02
C LEU A 112 2.18 0.28 21.25
N ASP A 113 1.60 1.36 21.78
CA ASP A 113 1.66 2.69 21.17
C ASP A 113 3.11 3.22 21.17
N GLU A 114 3.88 3.02 22.24
CA GLU A 114 5.30 3.37 22.29
C GLU A 114 6.14 2.54 21.32
N ALA A 115 5.90 1.23 21.24
CA ALA A 115 6.59 0.36 20.30
C ALA A 115 6.24 0.71 18.84
N ALA A 116 4.97 1.03 18.56
CA ALA A 116 4.51 1.49 17.26
C ALA A 116 5.16 2.83 16.88
N TYR A 117 5.26 3.75 17.83
CA TYR A 117 5.93 5.03 17.64
C TYR A 117 7.43 4.85 17.31
N LYS A 118 8.15 4.07 18.12
CA LYS A 118 9.57 3.76 17.86
C LYS A 118 9.79 3.12 16.49
N ARG A 119 8.92 2.18 16.09
CA ARG A 119 8.95 1.60 14.73
C ARG A 119 8.61 2.63 13.67
N GLY A 120 7.65 3.51 13.94
CA GLY A 120 7.22 4.57 13.02
C GLY A 120 8.29 5.63 12.76
N GLN A 121 9.25 5.83 13.67
CA GLN A 121 10.38 6.73 13.45
C GLN A 121 11.33 6.22 12.37
N ILE A 122 11.41 4.90 12.18
CA ILE A 122 12.23 4.29 11.14
C ILE A 122 11.45 4.30 9.82
N VAL A 123 12.03 4.89 8.79
CA VAL A 123 11.45 4.86 7.45
C VAL A 123 11.82 3.53 6.79
N SER A 124 10.85 2.61 6.70
CA SER A 124 11.05 1.33 6.01
C SER A 124 10.96 1.49 4.49
N GLU A 125 11.62 0.57 3.75
CA GLU A 125 11.53 0.55 2.28
C GLU A 125 10.10 0.29 1.80
N PHE A 126 9.32 -0.49 2.56
CA PHE A 126 7.91 -0.71 2.27
C PHE A 126 7.11 0.62 2.28
N ARG A 127 7.31 1.48 3.29
CA ARG A 127 6.67 2.81 3.34
C ARG A 127 7.08 3.70 2.16
N ARG A 128 8.36 3.64 1.74
CA ARG A 128 8.84 4.33 0.54
C ARG A 128 8.18 3.81 -0.73
N GLY A 129 8.05 2.47 -0.85
CA GLY A 129 7.37 1.81 -1.96
C GLY A 129 5.90 2.20 -2.07
N VAL A 130 5.16 2.16 -0.95
CA VAL A 130 3.75 2.59 -0.92
C VAL A 130 3.61 4.06 -1.31
N ALA A 131 4.46 4.95 -0.77
CA ALA A 131 4.46 6.36 -1.15
C ALA A 131 4.70 6.55 -2.67
N TRP A 132 5.67 5.79 -3.21
CA TRP A 132 6.00 5.82 -4.63
C TRP A 132 4.83 5.36 -5.52
N ILE A 133 4.16 4.26 -5.15
CA ILE A 133 2.98 3.77 -5.89
C ILE A 133 1.87 4.83 -5.92
N ILE A 134 1.55 5.41 -4.76
CA ILE A 134 0.51 6.45 -4.66
C ILE A 134 0.87 7.65 -5.53
N ASP A 135 2.12 8.13 -5.45
CA ASP A 135 2.60 9.26 -6.24
C ASP A 135 2.55 8.94 -7.74
N MET A 136 2.93 7.73 -8.17
CA MET A 136 2.86 7.30 -9.56
C MET A 136 1.43 7.30 -10.09
N VAL A 137 0.49 6.73 -9.33
CA VAL A 137 -0.93 6.73 -9.71
C VAL A 137 -1.41 8.17 -9.93
N ILE A 138 -1.12 9.08 -9.00
CA ILE A 138 -1.57 10.48 -9.09
C ILE A 138 -0.96 11.20 -10.30
N ILE A 139 0.35 11.02 -10.53
CA ILE A 139 1.06 11.68 -11.64
C ILE A 139 0.62 11.13 -13.00
N MET A 140 0.23 9.85 -13.06
CA MET A 140 -0.24 9.26 -14.31
C MET A 140 -1.68 9.61 -14.67
N ILE A 141 -2.51 10.10 -13.74
CA ILE A 141 -3.89 10.51 -14.02
C ILE A 141 -4.00 11.51 -15.17
N PRO A 142 -3.25 12.64 -15.21
CA PRO A 142 -3.32 13.59 -16.33
C PRO A 142 -2.89 12.98 -17.66
N VAL A 143 -1.89 12.10 -17.63
CA VAL A 143 -1.39 11.41 -18.84
C VAL A 143 -2.46 10.48 -19.39
N LEU A 144 -3.08 9.68 -18.53
CA LEU A 144 -4.17 8.79 -18.91
C LEU A 144 -5.40 9.56 -19.40
N ALA A 145 -5.75 10.67 -18.74
CA ALA A 145 -6.85 11.54 -19.18
C ALA A 145 -6.57 12.13 -20.58
N ALA A 146 -5.36 12.64 -20.81
CA ALA A 146 -4.96 13.12 -22.12
C ALA A 146 -5.01 12.04 -23.20
N MET A 147 -4.52 10.83 -22.88
CA MET A 147 -4.59 9.69 -23.81
C MET A 147 -6.04 9.30 -24.12
N LEU A 148 -6.93 9.29 -23.14
CA LEU A 148 -8.35 8.98 -23.36
C LEU A 148 -9.05 10.03 -24.21
N LEU A 149 -8.75 11.33 -24.00
CA LEU A 149 -9.27 12.41 -24.83
C LEU A 149 -8.79 12.28 -26.29
N LEU A 150 -7.49 12.06 -26.49
CA LEU A 150 -6.92 11.88 -27.84
C LEU A 150 -7.46 10.62 -28.53
N TRP A 151 -7.78 9.59 -27.78
CA TRP A 151 -8.44 8.39 -28.29
C TRP A 151 -9.90 8.70 -28.69
N HIS A 152 -10.63 9.42 -27.86
CA HIS A 152 -12.02 9.81 -28.15
C HIS A 152 -12.12 10.65 -29.42
N GLU A 153 -11.20 11.57 -29.60
CA GLU A 153 -11.09 12.40 -30.81
C GLU A 153 -10.50 11.67 -32.03
N HIS A 154 -10.28 10.35 -31.93
CA HIS A 154 -9.68 9.51 -32.97
C HIS A 154 -8.29 9.97 -33.48
N ILE A 155 -7.60 10.83 -32.72
CA ILE A 155 -6.26 11.33 -33.06
C ILE A 155 -5.22 10.22 -32.88
N ILE A 156 -5.40 9.35 -31.86
CA ILE A 156 -4.51 8.21 -31.60
C ILE A 156 -5.23 6.88 -31.80
N THR A 157 -4.52 5.93 -32.39
CA THR A 157 -5.00 4.56 -32.58
C THR A 157 -4.33 3.60 -31.61
N ARG A 158 -4.93 2.41 -31.42
CA ARG A 158 -4.35 1.36 -30.57
C ARG A 158 -2.93 0.98 -30.99
N LYS A 159 -2.63 0.96 -32.29
CA LYS A 159 -1.29 0.67 -32.80
C LYS A 159 -0.27 1.75 -32.41
N MET A 160 -0.67 3.03 -32.44
CA MET A 160 0.18 4.14 -32.02
C MET A 160 0.49 4.07 -30.51
N VAL A 161 -0.52 3.81 -29.68
CA VAL A 161 -0.32 3.67 -28.22
C VAL A 161 0.61 2.51 -27.90
N LEU A 162 0.39 1.33 -28.48
CA LEU A 162 1.26 0.17 -28.27
C LEU A 162 2.67 0.39 -28.81
N GLY A 163 2.80 1.08 -29.96
CA GLY A 163 4.10 1.42 -30.54
C GLY A 163 4.87 2.43 -29.70
N SER A 164 4.18 3.42 -29.12
CA SER A 164 4.82 4.46 -28.30
C SER A 164 5.45 3.94 -27.01
N VAL A 165 4.92 2.88 -26.42
CA VAL A 165 5.48 2.25 -25.20
C VAL A 165 6.92 1.76 -25.44
N TYR A 166 7.23 1.34 -26.67
CA TYR A 166 8.55 0.81 -27.04
C TYR A 166 9.44 1.87 -27.73
N ASP A 167 8.95 3.05 -28.02
CA ASP A 167 9.74 4.11 -28.66
C ASP A 167 10.47 4.97 -27.61
N VAL A 168 11.79 5.00 -27.68
CA VAL A 168 12.66 5.73 -26.75
C VAL A 168 12.26 7.19 -26.61
N ARG A 169 11.79 7.84 -27.69
CA ARG A 169 11.40 9.26 -27.65
C ARG A 169 10.26 9.53 -26.67
N TYR A 170 9.22 8.69 -26.70
CA TYR A 170 8.08 8.82 -25.77
C TYR A 170 8.47 8.47 -24.34
N VAL A 171 9.34 7.46 -24.16
CA VAL A 171 9.86 7.08 -22.85
C VAL A 171 10.65 8.23 -22.22
N VAL A 172 11.51 8.89 -23.00
CA VAL A 172 12.29 10.05 -22.53
C VAL A 172 11.36 11.23 -22.20
N ILE A 173 10.39 11.55 -23.04
CA ILE A 173 9.43 12.64 -22.79
C ILE A 173 8.65 12.37 -21.51
N LEU A 174 8.12 11.15 -21.33
CA LEU A 174 7.37 10.77 -20.13
C LEU A 174 8.25 10.82 -18.88
N SER A 175 9.47 10.32 -18.95
CA SER A 175 10.39 10.36 -17.83
C SER A 175 10.78 11.79 -17.43
N LEU A 176 11.00 12.68 -18.37
CA LEU A 176 11.25 14.10 -18.10
C LEU A 176 10.03 14.79 -17.48
N TYR A 177 8.82 14.50 -17.96
CA TYR A 177 7.58 14.97 -17.34
C TYR A 177 7.52 14.56 -15.87
N ILE A 178 7.75 13.27 -15.57
CA ILE A 178 7.76 12.74 -14.21
C ILE A 178 8.82 13.45 -13.35
N VAL A 179 10.03 13.64 -13.85
CA VAL A 179 11.13 14.35 -13.15
C VAL A 179 10.72 15.78 -12.80
N ILE A 180 10.15 16.51 -13.75
CA ILE A 180 9.71 17.90 -13.53
C ILE A 180 8.62 17.97 -12.47
N VAL A 181 7.58 17.14 -12.60
CA VAL A 181 6.45 17.12 -11.65
C VAL A 181 6.93 16.77 -10.24
N PHE A 182 7.75 15.73 -10.08
CA PHE A 182 8.29 15.38 -8.77
C PHE A 182 9.20 16.45 -8.18
N THR A 183 10.04 17.08 -9.01
CA THR A 183 10.93 18.13 -8.54
C THR A 183 10.14 19.33 -8.03
N LEU A 184 9.16 19.78 -8.81
CA LEU A 184 8.32 20.93 -8.46
C LEU A 184 7.45 20.64 -7.25
N THR A 185 6.72 19.53 -7.24
CA THR A 185 5.84 19.16 -6.12
C THR A 185 6.63 19.01 -4.82
N THR A 186 7.76 18.28 -4.85
CA THR A 186 8.61 18.10 -3.65
C THR A 186 9.20 19.43 -3.15
N LYS A 187 9.56 20.33 -4.06
CA LYS A 187 10.08 21.66 -3.70
C LYS A 187 9.02 22.53 -3.06
N LEU A 188 7.82 22.62 -3.68
CA LEU A 188 6.69 23.42 -3.18
C LEU A 188 6.17 22.92 -1.83
N THR A 189 6.16 21.61 -1.62
CA THR A 189 5.66 20.98 -0.40
C THR A 189 6.75 20.73 0.67
N ARG A 190 7.92 21.35 0.51
CA ARG A 190 9.04 21.29 1.47
C ARG A 190 9.45 19.84 1.80
N GLY A 191 9.69 19.05 0.76
CA GLY A 191 10.20 17.68 0.87
C GLY A 191 9.12 16.59 0.93
N ARG A 192 7.84 16.93 0.77
CA ARG A 192 6.74 15.96 0.74
C ARG A 192 6.18 15.85 -0.69
N THR A 193 5.66 14.70 -1.02
CA THR A 193 4.69 14.47 -2.11
C THR A 193 3.39 14.02 -1.47
N ILE A 194 2.33 13.87 -2.25
CA ILE A 194 1.04 13.41 -1.69
C ILE A 194 1.20 12.01 -1.08
N GLY A 195 1.84 11.08 -1.81
CA GLY A 195 2.11 9.74 -1.30
C GLY A 195 2.98 9.75 -0.05
N LYS A 196 4.06 10.56 -0.03
CA LYS A 196 4.91 10.70 1.16
C LYS A 196 4.15 11.30 2.35
N SER A 197 3.26 12.26 2.11
CA SER A 197 2.43 12.85 3.16
C SER A 197 1.49 11.84 3.80
N LEU A 198 0.85 10.97 2.98
CA LEU A 198 -0.06 9.93 3.47
C LEU A 198 0.63 8.91 4.36
N VAL A 199 1.88 8.58 4.08
CA VAL A 199 2.66 7.64 4.91
C VAL A 199 3.56 8.32 5.94
N ASN A 200 3.39 9.63 6.19
CA ASN A 200 4.14 10.42 7.17
C ASN A 200 5.66 10.33 7.00
N ILE A 201 6.15 10.51 5.78
CA ILE A 201 7.58 10.62 5.48
C ILE A 201 7.86 11.90 4.70
N ARG A 202 9.08 12.42 4.85
CA ARG A 202 9.56 13.56 4.06
C ARG A 202 11.01 13.37 3.65
N LEU A 203 11.41 14.07 2.59
CA LEU A 203 12.79 14.23 2.18
C LEU A 203 13.44 15.37 2.96
N ILE A 204 14.66 15.15 3.38
CA ILE A 204 15.50 16.16 4.04
C ILE A 204 16.91 16.12 3.44
N ASP A 205 17.61 17.25 3.46
CA ASP A 205 19.05 17.27 3.20
C ASP A 205 19.78 16.66 4.40
N CYS A 206 20.77 15.79 4.17
CA CYS A 206 21.56 15.19 5.25
C CYS A 206 22.22 16.22 6.16
N LYS A 207 22.50 17.43 5.64
CA LYS A 207 23.08 18.53 6.42
C LYS A 207 22.08 19.12 7.42
N ASP A 208 20.78 19.05 7.14
CA ASP A 208 19.72 19.60 7.98
C ASP A 208 19.22 18.58 9.03
N MET A 209 19.81 17.39 9.10
CA MET A 209 19.42 16.33 10.03
C MET A 209 19.62 16.72 11.51
N VAL A 210 20.60 17.57 11.78
CA VAL A 210 21.00 18.03 13.13
C VAL A 210 20.16 19.24 13.60
N ILE A 211 19.52 19.95 12.70
CA ILE A 211 18.79 21.18 13.00
C ILE A 211 17.30 20.93 12.81
N ASN A 212 16.49 21.09 13.86
CA ASN A 212 15.02 21.00 13.84
C ASN A 212 14.34 22.10 12.97
N LYS A 213 14.97 22.51 11.89
CA LYS A 213 14.46 23.51 10.95
C LYS A 213 13.65 22.86 9.83
N VAL A 214 12.73 23.63 9.27
CA VAL A 214 11.99 23.26 8.07
C VAL A 214 12.99 22.95 6.95
N PRO A 215 12.97 21.74 6.36
CA PRO A 215 13.98 21.33 5.38
C PRO A 215 13.95 22.23 4.15
N HIS A 216 15.10 22.82 3.82
CA HIS A 216 15.28 23.62 2.62
C HIS A 216 16.17 22.89 1.61
N ILE A 217 15.57 21.95 0.87
CA ILE A 217 16.29 21.19 -0.15
C ILE A 217 16.50 22.08 -1.38
N LYS A 218 17.74 22.15 -1.89
CA LYS A 218 18.07 22.88 -3.11
C LYS A 218 17.44 22.18 -4.33
N MET A 219 16.86 22.94 -5.25
CA MET A 219 16.12 22.41 -6.40
C MET A 219 16.95 21.47 -7.28
N TYR A 220 18.23 21.83 -7.54
CA TYR A 220 19.10 21.00 -8.36
C TYR A 220 19.34 19.60 -7.77
N LYS A 221 19.39 19.47 -6.44
CA LYS A 221 19.54 18.16 -5.77
C LYS A 221 18.31 17.28 -6.01
N LEU A 222 17.10 17.86 -5.93
CA LEU A 222 15.86 17.15 -6.23
C LEU A 222 15.82 16.74 -7.70
N PHE A 223 16.19 17.66 -8.60
CA PHE A 223 16.23 17.38 -10.04
C PHE A 223 17.20 16.21 -10.33
N ILE A 224 18.45 16.27 -9.87
CA ILE A 224 19.44 15.21 -10.07
C ILE A 224 18.93 13.88 -9.52
N ARG A 225 18.36 13.90 -8.33
CA ARG A 225 17.79 12.70 -7.68
C ARG A 225 16.72 12.04 -8.55
N TYR A 226 15.72 12.82 -8.95
CA TYR A 226 14.61 12.29 -9.75
C TYR A 226 15.02 11.96 -11.18
N PHE A 227 15.99 12.67 -11.73
CA PHE A 227 16.56 12.35 -13.04
C PHE A 227 17.26 10.99 -13.04
N ILE A 228 18.08 10.71 -12.04
CA ILE A 228 18.72 9.39 -11.89
C ILE A 228 17.66 8.30 -11.77
N ILE A 229 16.61 8.51 -10.97
CA ILE A 229 15.56 7.51 -10.77
C ILE A 229 14.77 7.29 -12.07
N TYR A 230 14.18 8.32 -12.62
CA TYR A 230 13.13 8.19 -13.65
C TYR A 230 13.63 8.25 -15.08
N THR A 231 14.80 8.83 -15.33
CA THR A 231 15.37 8.88 -16.68
C THR A 231 16.47 7.83 -16.90
N ILE A 232 17.21 7.50 -15.85
CA ILE A 232 18.31 6.53 -15.98
C ILE A 232 17.89 5.15 -15.48
N SER A 233 17.43 5.05 -14.23
CA SER A 233 17.30 3.74 -13.55
C SER A 233 16.03 2.99 -13.94
N VAL A 234 14.85 3.62 -13.81
CA VAL A 234 13.57 2.95 -14.05
C VAL A 234 13.42 2.51 -15.52
N PRO A 235 13.72 3.34 -16.54
CA PRO A 235 13.55 2.93 -17.93
C PRO A 235 14.76 2.19 -18.52
N SER A 236 15.81 1.91 -17.74
CA SER A 236 17.05 1.27 -18.24
C SER A 236 16.80 -0.04 -18.98
N LEU A 237 15.89 -0.88 -18.47
CA LEU A 237 15.54 -2.15 -19.12
C LEU A 237 14.85 -1.93 -20.48
N LEU A 238 14.01 -0.89 -20.57
CA LEU A 238 13.33 -0.52 -21.80
C LEU A 238 14.30 0.07 -22.82
N TYR A 239 15.29 0.85 -22.38
CA TYR A 239 16.39 1.30 -23.25
C TYR A 239 17.22 0.13 -23.73
N ALA A 240 17.54 -0.85 -22.88
CA ALA A 240 18.25 -2.06 -23.29
C ALA A 240 17.49 -2.82 -24.40
N TYR A 241 16.18 -2.98 -24.25
CA TYR A 241 15.32 -3.60 -25.25
C TYR A 241 15.34 -2.83 -26.59
N ASN A 242 15.29 -1.50 -26.54
CA ASN A 242 15.37 -0.67 -27.75
C ASN A 242 16.72 -0.78 -28.44
N PHE A 243 17.82 -0.75 -27.68
CA PHE A 243 19.16 -0.98 -28.22
C PHE A 243 19.29 -2.37 -28.84
N TYR A 244 18.75 -3.40 -28.19
CA TYR A 244 18.74 -4.77 -28.73
C TYR A 244 17.99 -4.81 -30.09
N ARG A 245 16.82 -4.20 -30.19
CA ARG A 245 16.10 -4.13 -31.48
C ARG A 245 16.88 -3.42 -32.58
N MET A 246 17.52 -2.29 -32.24
CA MET A 246 18.36 -1.57 -33.18
C MET A 246 19.58 -2.41 -33.63
N ALA A 247 20.14 -3.22 -32.74
CA ALA A 247 21.31 -4.05 -33.05
C ALA A 247 21.02 -5.12 -34.11
N ILE A 248 19.77 -5.59 -34.20
CA ILE A 248 19.36 -6.60 -35.19
C ILE A 248 19.39 -6.04 -36.62
N GLU A 249 19.21 -4.71 -36.78
CA GLU A 249 19.09 -4.04 -38.07
C GLU A 249 20.41 -3.38 -38.52
N LEU A 250 21.47 -3.42 -37.70
CA LEU A 250 22.71 -2.69 -37.93
C LEU A 250 23.91 -3.60 -38.14
N GLU A 251 24.86 -3.12 -38.97
CA GLU A 251 26.12 -3.80 -39.24
C GLU A 251 27.32 -2.89 -38.92
N GLY A 252 28.51 -3.51 -38.77
CA GLY A 252 29.79 -2.80 -38.66
C GLY A 252 29.93 -2.03 -37.32
N VAL A 253 30.58 -0.85 -37.38
CA VAL A 253 30.90 -0.04 -36.19
C VAL A 253 29.66 0.42 -35.42
N LYS A 254 28.54 0.65 -36.13
CA LYS A 254 27.27 1.05 -35.49
C LYS A 254 26.71 -0.05 -34.61
N LEU A 255 26.90 -1.31 -35.01
CA LEU A 255 26.50 -2.46 -34.21
C LEU A 255 27.24 -2.50 -32.85
N TRP A 256 28.54 -2.25 -32.85
CA TRP A 256 29.33 -2.24 -31.60
C TRP A 256 28.88 -1.15 -30.63
N ALA A 257 28.59 0.06 -31.14
CA ALA A 257 28.11 1.17 -30.32
C ALA A 257 26.75 0.86 -29.66
N VAL A 258 25.83 0.27 -30.43
CA VAL A 258 24.48 -0.07 -29.96
C VAL A 258 24.51 -1.24 -28.97
N THR A 259 25.33 -2.27 -29.22
CA THR A 259 25.51 -3.37 -28.27
C THR A 259 26.16 -2.92 -26.96
N ALA A 260 27.14 -2.02 -27.02
CA ALA A 260 27.71 -1.40 -25.81
C ALA A 260 26.63 -0.64 -25.01
N GLY A 261 25.77 0.14 -25.66
CA GLY A 261 24.64 0.81 -25.05
C GLY A 261 23.68 -0.16 -24.36
N CYS A 262 23.35 -1.27 -25.01
CA CYS A 262 22.52 -2.32 -24.44
C CYS A 262 23.16 -2.91 -23.16
N VAL A 263 24.44 -3.27 -23.22
CA VAL A 263 25.18 -3.82 -22.06
C VAL A 263 25.20 -2.82 -20.88
N ILE A 264 25.46 -1.54 -21.16
CA ILE A 264 25.46 -0.49 -20.13
C ILE A 264 24.09 -0.40 -19.44
N CYS A 265 23.00 -0.40 -20.22
CA CYS A 265 21.65 -0.35 -19.66
C CYS A 265 21.33 -1.58 -18.80
N ILE A 266 21.74 -2.77 -19.20
CA ILE A 266 21.59 -4.01 -18.41
C ILE A 266 22.40 -3.91 -17.11
N LEU A 267 23.64 -3.43 -17.17
CA LEU A 267 24.48 -3.26 -15.99
C LEU A 267 23.88 -2.25 -15.01
N ILE A 268 23.29 -1.13 -15.49
CA ILE A 268 22.56 -0.17 -14.66
C ILE A 268 21.39 -0.86 -13.97
N THR A 269 20.61 -1.66 -14.68
CA THR A 269 19.46 -2.37 -14.12
C THR A 269 19.90 -3.34 -13.02
N ILE A 270 20.93 -4.16 -13.27
CA ILE A 270 21.49 -5.10 -12.30
C ILE A 270 22.03 -4.37 -11.07
N TYR A 271 22.78 -3.30 -11.28
CA TYR A 271 23.33 -2.49 -10.19
C TYR A 271 22.23 -1.90 -9.32
N MET A 272 21.17 -1.34 -9.90
CA MET A 272 20.05 -0.77 -9.16
C MET A 272 19.26 -1.84 -8.38
N ALA A 273 19.07 -3.03 -8.95
CA ALA A 273 18.47 -4.15 -8.26
C ALA A 273 19.33 -4.60 -7.05
N PHE A 274 20.64 -4.65 -7.22
CA PHE A 274 21.58 -4.97 -6.15
C PHE A 274 21.61 -3.89 -5.06
N ASP A 275 21.62 -2.60 -5.43
CA ASP A 275 21.56 -1.48 -4.48
C ASP A 275 20.25 -1.50 -3.67
N LEU A 276 19.12 -1.86 -4.30
CA LEU A 276 17.85 -2.06 -3.61
C LEU A 276 17.95 -3.22 -2.60
N LEU A 277 18.51 -4.36 -2.99
CA LEU A 277 18.73 -5.49 -2.09
C LEU A 277 19.63 -5.10 -0.90
N LEU A 278 20.75 -4.44 -1.17
CA LEU A 278 21.61 -3.94 -0.10
C LEU A 278 20.89 -2.96 0.84
N CYS A 279 20.02 -2.11 0.28
CA CYS A 279 19.24 -1.16 1.07
C CYS A 279 18.25 -1.83 2.02
N LEU A 280 17.68 -2.98 1.62
CA LEU A 280 16.78 -3.77 2.48
C LEU A 280 17.48 -4.31 3.73
N PHE A 281 18.76 -4.63 3.63
CA PHE A 281 19.57 -5.19 4.73
C PHE A 281 20.43 -4.15 5.44
N SER A 282 20.58 -2.93 4.90
CA SER A 282 21.40 -1.87 5.47
C SER A 282 20.68 -1.08 6.56
N SER A 283 21.43 -0.66 7.58
CA SER A 283 20.93 0.26 8.61
C SER A 283 20.67 1.67 8.08
N THR A 284 21.44 2.12 7.09
CA THR A 284 21.36 3.48 6.54
C THR A 284 20.20 3.69 5.57
N ARG A 285 19.74 2.62 4.94
CA ARG A 285 18.59 2.60 4.00
C ARG A 285 18.61 3.71 2.95
N ASN A 286 19.81 4.09 2.47
CA ASN A 286 20.00 5.13 1.46
C ASN A 286 20.46 4.47 0.15
N MET A 287 19.67 4.61 -0.90
CA MET A 287 20.01 4.16 -2.25
C MET A 287 21.05 5.08 -2.90
N LEU A 288 21.64 4.63 -4.01
CA LEU A 288 22.69 5.37 -4.73
C LEU A 288 22.30 6.83 -4.99
N TYR A 289 21.13 7.08 -5.51
CA TYR A 289 20.65 8.44 -5.82
C TYR A 289 20.48 9.30 -4.55
N ASP A 290 20.16 8.70 -3.41
CA ASP A 290 20.09 9.38 -2.11
C ASP A 290 21.51 9.75 -1.64
N ARG A 291 22.48 8.85 -1.82
CA ARG A 291 23.92 9.07 -1.47
C ARG A 291 24.53 10.16 -2.34
N ILE A 292 24.30 10.14 -3.66
CA ILE A 292 24.84 11.14 -4.60
C ILE A 292 24.32 12.54 -4.28
N THR A 293 23.03 12.67 -3.97
CA THR A 293 22.40 13.98 -3.75
C THR A 293 22.49 14.47 -2.31
N GLY A 294 22.88 13.59 -1.37
CA GLY A 294 22.88 13.89 0.05
C GLY A 294 21.48 14.15 0.60
N ILE A 295 20.46 13.51 0.02
CA ILE A 295 19.06 13.60 0.47
C ILE A 295 18.70 12.27 1.14
N THR A 296 18.00 12.33 2.25
CA THR A 296 17.51 11.14 2.95
C THR A 296 16.03 11.27 3.32
N HIS A 297 15.45 10.16 3.74
CA HIS A 297 14.06 10.13 4.20
C HIS A 297 14.02 10.24 5.73
N ARG A 298 13.12 11.06 6.24
CA ARG A 298 12.80 11.17 7.67
C ARG A 298 11.32 10.89 7.91
N SER A 299 11.01 10.25 9.03
CA SER A 299 9.63 10.12 9.49
C SER A 299 9.14 11.42 10.12
N ASP A 300 7.91 11.82 9.80
CA ASP A 300 7.21 12.96 10.39
C ASP A 300 6.29 12.56 11.55
N ILE A 301 6.40 11.34 12.05
CA ILE A 301 5.62 10.87 13.19
C ILE A 301 6.14 11.56 14.46
N ILE A 302 5.31 12.39 15.07
CA ILE A 302 5.58 13.14 16.30
C ILE A 302 5.00 12.38 17.49
N SER A 303 5.74 12.28 18.61
CA SER A 303 5.21 11.65 19.82
C SER A 303 4.10 12.48 20.46
N ARG A 304 3.22 11.85 21.25
CA ARG A 304 2.23 12.58 22.06
C ARG A 304 2.92 13.53 23.06
N GLN A 305 4.09 13.17 23.56
CA GLN A 305 4.86 13.99 24.50
C GLN A 305 5.44 15.26 23.85
N ASP A 306 5.84 15.18 22.57
CA ASP A 306 6.36 16.35 21.86
C ASP A 306 5.25 17.34 21.51
N ASN A 307 4.00 16.88 21.30
CA ASN A 307 2.85 17.77 21.07
C ASN A 307 2.46 18.60 22.28
N THR A 308 2.61 18.10 23.50
CA THR A 308 2.33 18.87 24.73
C THR A 308 3.33 19.97 24.97
N ASN A 309 4.58 19.80 24.53
CA ASN A 309 5.65 20.81 24.63
C ASN A 309 5.60 21.89 23.53
N LEU A 310 4.82 21.66 22.45
CA LEU A 310 4.61 22.65 21.38
C LEU A 310 3.39 23.55 21.61
N THR A 311 2.53 23.19 22.56
CA THR A 311 1.31 23.97 22.94
C THR A 311 1.42 24.68 24.26
N SER A 312 2.53 24.53 24.97
CA SER A 312 2.92 25.32 26.15
C SER A 312 3.90 26.41 25.75
#